data_fc4bf6fe1396c7b17197c50d5225319a
#
_entry.id   fc4bf6fe1396c7b17197c50d5225319a
#
_cell.length_a   1.000
_cell.length_b   1.000
_cell.length_c   1.000
_cell.angle_alpha   90.00
_cell.angle_beta   90.00
_cell.angle_gamma   90.00
#
_symmetry.space_group_name_H-M   'P 1'
#
loop_
_entity.id
_entity.type
_entity.pdbx_description
1 polymer ?
#
loop_
_entity_poly.entity_id
_entity_poly.type
_entity_poly.pdbx_seq_one_letter_code
_entity_poly.pdbx_strand_id
1 'polypeptide(L)'
;GMASLTTAAEENQLMYVSSALLGGVIAVNSKDVEAIREKALRATMKMSGQSDEEIDKAIEESKEQLSGNAEYTALMEASANLSSMTEEQLMEELTQADTTAFMTMMNEILSGAEMAEVTEQPGDCDAAKNYVKVTVPPEKIAEMTKALLEMIHSVPSIGAYMDALFSAADTSWDDLLKELDEADLYADDIVYEYWMTEAGELVRMTASVKINNGGEEPLPISFTMTRNTADGVATWLVTIKSAEDTAATLTFAGDLENFTANLTAYAGEDTVEINVSGKGVGTDSSVVDVEIKETVDGVEQGFGVVVTTATTMDGEQGVRKVDVLVRFMGLDVVTITAETRTCDAKDALDVSKAQDLGAMTDSEFQTWFVKVMNNLQNLPMTLLMSLPESMLTLLMGGSN
;
A
#
# COMPACT_ATOMS: atom_id res chain seq x y z
N GLY A 1 7.83 20.77 18.08
CA GLY A 1 7.46 20.19 16.78
C GLY A 1 6.99 21.30 15.86
N MET A 2 7.37 21.27 14.61
CA MET A 2 7.04 22.32 13.64
C MET A 2 5.61 22.26 13.14
N ALA A 3 4.99 21.10 13.17
CA ALA A 3 3.57 20.92 12.86
C ALA A 3 3.02 19.80 13.75
N SER A 4 1.80 20.00 14.23
CA SER A 4 1.04 18.96 14.91
C SER A 4 -0.34 18.87 14.27
N LEU A 5 -0.86 17.67 14.16
CA LEU A 5 -2.22 17.36 13.73
C LEU A 5 -2.88 16.55 14.84
N THR A 6 -3.99 17.04 15.36
CA THR A 6 -4.81 16.29 16.31
C THR A 6 -6.19 16.10 15.69
N THR A 7 -6.70 14.88 15.73
CA THR A 7 -8.02 14.53 15.21
C THR A 7 -8.87 13.92 16.31
N ALA A 8 -10.16 14.19 16.29
CA ALA A 8 -11.15 13.54 17.13
C ALA A 8 -12.42 13.33 16.31
N ALA A 9 -13.16 12.27 16.55
CA ALA A 9 -14.40 11.95 15.87
C ALA A 9 -15.49 11.61 16.88
N GLU A 10 -16.74 11.97 16.56
CA GLU A 10 -17.93 11.62 17.34
C GLU A 10 -18.80 10.63 16.54
N GLU A 11 -19.63 9.86 17.23
CA GLU A 11 -20.55 8.87 16.64
C GLU A 11 -21.52 9.48 15.60
N ASN A 12 -21.77 10.80 15.66
CA ASN A 12 -22.64 11.53 14.73
C ASN A 12 -21.96 11.90 13.41
N GLN A 13 -20.82 11.30 13.06
CA GLN A 13 -20.01 11.59 11.86
C GLN A 13 -19.35 12.98 11.85
N LEU A 14 -19.27 13.64 12.98
CA LEU A 14 -18.57 14.89 13.13
C LEU A 14 -17.10 14.63 13.48
N MET A 15 -16.21 15.09 12.62
CA MET A 15 -14.76 14.99 12.81
C MET A 15 -14.17 16.35 13.12
N TYR A 16 -13.35 16.41 14.16
CA TYR A 16 -12.59 17.58 14.54
C TYR A 16 -11.12 17.41 14.18
N VAL A 17 -10.53 18.44 13.63
CA VAL A 17 -9.13 18.47 13.24
C VAL A 17 -8.48 19.74 13.77
N SER A 18 -7.37 19.61 14.46
CA SER A 18 -6.58 20.75 14.93
C SER A 18 -5.16 20.69 14.38
N SER A 19 -4.73 21.81 13.83
CA SER A 19 -3.34 21.98 13.38
C SER A 19 -2.98 23.46 13.39
N ALA A 20 -1.72 23.75 13.66
CA ALA A 20 -1.19 25.11 13.49
C ALA A 20 -1.34 25.63 12.05
N LEU A 21 -1.28 24.73 11.05
CA LEU A 21 -1.50 25.05 9.64
C LEU A 21 -2.95 25.49 9.37
N LEU A 22 -3.91 24.86 10.03
CA LEU A 22 -5.34 25.18 9.89
C LEU A 22 -5.75 26.43 10.67
N GLY A 23 -4.89 26.90 11.56
CA GLY A 23 -5.10 28.10 12.37
C GLY A 23 -6.07 27.92 13.53
N GLY A 24 -6.33 26.68 13.93
CA GLY A 24 -7.20 26.33 15.07
C GLY A 24 -7.83 24.95 14.91
N VAL A 25 -8.89 24.74 15.68
CA VAL A 25 -9.73 23.53 15.57
C VAL A 25 -10.77 23.76 14.49
N ILE A 26 -10.88 22.85 13.55
CA ILE A 26 -11.96 22.81 12.56
C ILE A 26 -12.86 21.61 12.82
N ALA A 27 -14.14 21.73 12.50
CA ALA A 27 -15.10 20.63 12.49
C ALA A 27 -15.56 20.36 11.06
N VAL A 28 -15.64 19.09 10.70
CA VAL A 28 -16.12 18.63 9.39
C VAL A 28 -17.17 17.55 9.63
N ASN A 29 -18.37 17.76 9.11
CA ASN A 29 -19.39 16.75 9.07
C ASN A 29 -19.30 16.01 7.72
N SER A 30 -19.38 14.69 7.72
CA SER A 30 -19.36 13.91 6.48
C SER A 30 -20.47 14.30 5.49
N LYS A 31 -21.60 14.81 6.00
CA LYS A 31 -22.71 15.31 5.17
C LYS A 31 -22.39 16.59 4.42
N ASP A 32 -21.41 17.35 4.89
CA ASP A 32 -21.05 18.67 4.33
C ASP A 32 -19.84 18.62 3.40
N VAL A 33 -19.26 17.44 3.19
CA VAL A 33 -18.04 17.25 2.37
C VAL A 33 -18.20 17.84 0.98
N GLU A 34 -19.34 17.62 0.32
CA GLU A 34 -19.60 18.19 -1.01
C GLU A 34 -19.69 19.73 -0.99
N ALA A 35 -20.38 20.29 -0.01
CA ALA A 35 -20.45 21.75 0.17
C ALA A 35 -19.09 22.37 0.50
N ILE A 36 -18.27 21.68 1.30
CA ILE A 36 -16.90 22.08 1.64
C ILE A 36 -16.02 22.05 0.38
N ARG A 37 -16.15 21.01 -0.44
CA ARG A 37 -15.42 20.88 -1.71
C ARG A 37 -15.77 22.00 -2.68
N GLU A 38 -17.05 22.32 -2.84
CA GLU A 38 -17.50 23.44 -3.66
C GLU A 38 -16.90 24.78 -3.18
N LYS A 39 -16.93 25.03 -1.88
CA LYS A 39 -16.31 26.23 -1.28
C LYS A 39 -14.80 26.28 -1.52
N ALA A 40 -14.11 25.14 -1.43
CA ALA A 40 -12.66 25.06 -1.68
C ALA A 40 -12.33 25.34 -3.15
N LEU A 41 -13.10 24.79 -4.08
CA LEU A 41 -12.95 25.07 -5.52
C LEU A 41 -13.19 26.56 -5.81
N ARG A 42 -14.26 27.12 -5.29
CA ARG A 42 -14.58 28.57 -5.38
C ARG A 42 -13.46 29.45 -4.83
N ALA A 43 -12.93 29.11 -3.65
CA ALA A 43 -11.83 29.84 -3.04
C ALA A 43 -10.54 29.77 -3.89
N THR A 44 -10.21 28.60 -4.43
CA THR A 44 -9.04 28.39 -5.29
C THR A 44 -9.14 29.22 -6.58
N MET A 45 -10.29 29.20 -7.24
CA MET A 45 -10.51 29.92 -8.50
C MET A 45 -10.50 31.43 -8.28
N LYS A 46 -11.06 31.94 -7.16
CA LYS A 46 -10.94 33.34 -6.78
C LYS A 46 -9.50 33.80 -6.54
N MET A 47 -8.68 32.95 -5.91
CA MET A 47 -7.24 33.20 -5.73
C MET A 47 -6.50 33.28 -7.06
N SER A 48 -6.96 32.54 -8.10
CA SER A 48 -6.43 32.59 -9.46
C SER A 48 -6.97 33.79 -10.28
N GLY A 49 -7.79 34.66 -9.69
CA GLY A 49 -8.28 35.88 -10.31
C GLY A 49 -9.49 35.71 -11.25
N GLN A 50 -10.17 34.56 -11.17
CA GLN A 50 -11.37 34.31 -11.97
C GLN A 50 -12.59 35.10 -11.46
N SER A 51 -13.48 35.48 -12.36
CA SER A 51 -14.72 36.15 -12.04
C SER A 51 -15.75 35.20 -11.41
N ASP A 52 -16.71 35.73 -10.64
CA ASP A 52 -17.75 34.91 -10.02
C ASP A 52 -18.58 34.15 -11.07
N GLU A 53 -18.79 34.71 -12.28
CA GLU A 53 -19.52 34.07 -13.37
C GLU A 53 -18.74 32.89 -13.95
N GLU A 54 -17.43 33.00 -14.12
CA GLU A 54 -16.55 31.88 -14.57
C GLU A 54 -16.48 30.77 -13.51
N ILE A 55 -16.45 31.16 -12.23
CA ILE A 55 -16.44 30.21 -11.11
C ILE A 55 -17.76 29.44 -11.04
N ASP A 56 -18.90 30.13 -11.09
CA ASP A 56 -20.22 29.50 -11.04
C ASP A 56 -20.39 28.51 -12.22
N LYS A 57 -19.95 28.91 -13.42
CA LYS A 57 -19.98 28.06 -14.58
C LYS A 57 -19.11 26.81 -14.40
N ALA A 58 -17.88 26.97 -13.90
CA ALA A 58 -16.96 25.83 -13.67
C ALA A 58 -17.49 24.88 -12.58
N ILE A 59 -18.15 25.39 -11.56
CA ILE A 59 -18.78 24.60 -10.50
C ILE A 59 -19.95 23.80 -11.07
N GLU A 60 -20.82 24.43 -11.88
CA GLU A 60 -21.92 23.70 -12.54
C GLU A 60 -21.39 22.65 -13.52
N GLU A 61 -20.39 22.97 -14.35
CA GLU A 61 -19.75 22.00 -15.24
C GLU A 61 -19.11 20.83 -14.44
N SER A 62 -18.49 21.12 -13.30
CA SER A 62 -17.94 20.09 -12.40
C SER A 62 -19.05 19.21 -11.79
N LYS A 63 -20.18 19.81 -11.41
CA LYS A 63 -21.34 19.07 -10.90
C LYS A 63 -21.99 18.23 -11.99
N GLU A 64 -22.15 18.77 -13.21
CA GLU A 64 -22.67 18.03 -14.35
C GLU A 64 -21.74 16.87 -14.72
N GLN A 65 -20.41 17.06 -14.72
CA GLN A 65 -19.44 15.99 -14.95
C GLN A 65 -19.49 14.89 -13.89
N LEU A 66 -19.68 15.25 -12.63
CA LEU A 66 -19.73 14.30 -11.53
C LEU A 66 -21.10 13.64 -11.37
N SER A 67 -22.19 14.41 -11.52
CA SER A 67 -23.57 13.90 -11.46
C SER A 67 -24.02 13.25 -12.77
N GLY A 68 -23.42 13.63 -13.89
CA GLY A 68 -23.64 13.03 -15.21
C GLY A 68 -22.86 11.73 -15.41
N ASN A 69 -21.85 11.47 -14.59
CA ASN A 69 -21.08 10.23 -14.61
C ASN A 69 -21.63 9.26 -13.55
N ALA A 70 -22.70 8.55 -13.92
CA ALA A 70 -23.32 7.53 -13.06
C ALA A 70 -22.31 6.45 -12.61
N GLU A 71 -21.31 6.17 -13.45
CA GLU A 71 -20.25 5.19 -13.21
C GLU A 71 -19.31 5.65 -12.10
N TYR A 72 -18.89 6.94 -12.12
CA TYR A 72 -18.08 7.51 -11.05
C TYR A 72 -18.84 7.55 -9.71
N THR A 73 -20.13 7.88 -9.75
CA THR A 73 -20.98 7.86 -8.54
C THR A 73 -21.08 6.47 -7.98
N ALA A 74 -21.33 5.45 -8.82
CA ALA A 74 -21.37 4.05 -8.42
C ALA A 74 -20.03 3.59 -7.80
N LEU A 75 -18.90 3.99 -8.39
CA LEU A 75 -17.56 3.68 -7.87
C LEU A 75 -17.35 4.30 -6.47
N MET A 76 -17.74 5.55 -6.27
CA MET A 76 -17.62 6.22 -4.97
C MET A 76 -18.51 5.57 -3.91
N GLU A 77 -19.74 5.17 -4.27
CA GLU A 77 -20.66 4.45 -3.37
C GLU A 77 -20.11 3.06 -3.02
N ALA A 78 -19.64 2.31 -4.00
CA ALA A 78 -19.06 0.98 -3.77
C ALA A 78 -17.77 1.07 -2.91
N SER A 79 -16.92 2.05 -3.16
CA SER A 79 -15.72 2.33 -2.37
C SER A 79 -16.06 2.70 -0.91
N ALA A 80 -17.06 3.57 -0.72
CA ALA A 80 -17.52 3.97 0.60
C ALA A 80 -18.13 2.78 1.36
N ASN A 81 -18.91 1.92 0.68
CA ASN A 81 -19.48 0.72 1.26
C ASN A 81 -18.38 -0.24 1.72
N LEU A 82 -17.43 -0.56 0.85
CA LEU A 82 -16.29 -1.44 1.17
C LEU A 82 -15.45 -0.88 2.34
N SER A 83 -15.19 0.44 2.34
CA SER A 83 -14.40 1.11 3.40
C SER A 83 -15.12 1.16 4.76
N SER A 84 -16.44 1.10 4.76
CA SER A 84 -17.26 1.15 5.99
C SER A 84 -17.49 -0.23 6.62
N MET A 85 -17.10 -1.30 5.92
CA MET A 85 -17.24 -2.66 6.44
C MET A 85 -16.27 -2.92 7.58
N THR A 86 -16.77 -3.64 8.58
CA THR A 86 -15.91 -4.19 9.63
C THR A 86 -15.18 -5.45 9.13
N GLU A 87 -14.07 -5.80 9.79
CA GLU A 87 -13.34 -7.02 9.49
C GLU A 87 -14.26 -8.27 9.58
N GLU A 88 -15.17 -8.30 10.55
CA GLU A 88 -16.13 -9.40 10.75
C GLU A 88 -17.09 -9.51 9.55
N GLN A 89 -17.63 -8.39 9.06
CA GLN A 89 -18.50 -8.35 7.89
C GLN A 89 -17.79 -8.82 6.62
N LEU A 90 -16.55 -8.33 6.40
CA LEU A 90 -15.76 -8.77 5.25
C LEU A 90 -15.43 -10.26 5.31
N MET A 91 -15.08 -10.77 6.50
CA MET A 91 -14.83 -12.20 6.70
C MET A 91 -16.09 -13.04 6.49
N GLU A 92 -17.28 -12.56 6.89
CA GLU A 92 -18.55 -13.24 6.62
C GLU A 92 -18.79 -13.34 5.09
N GLU A 93 -18.62 -12.27 4.33
CA GLU A 93 -18.74 -12.31 2.86
C GLU A 93 -17.71 -13.24 2.21
N LEU A 94 -16.46 -13.20 2.65
CA LEU A 94 -15.39 -14.08 2.14
C LEU A 94 -15.70 -15.57 2.38
N THR A 95 -16.36 -15.91 3.49
CA THR A 95 -16.79 -17.31 3.73
C THR A 95 -17.91 -17.77 2.81
N GLN A 96 -18.63 -16.85 2.17
CA GLN A 96 -19.70 -17.12 1.22
C GLN A 96 -19.21 -17.12 -0.24
N ALA A 97 -17.95 -16.76 -0.48
CA ALA A 97 -17.37 -16.76 -1.82
C ALA A 97 -17.45 -18.15 -2.48
N ASP A 98 -17.79 -18.18 -3.76
CA ASP A 98 -17.82 -19.44 -4.52
C ASP A 98 -16.39 -19.92 -4.85
N THR A 99 -15.87 -20.79 -4.02
CA THR A 99 -14.54 -21.38 -4.18
C THR A 99 -14.53 -22.64 -5.06
N THR A 100 -15.70 -23.08 -5.54
CA THR A 100 -15.87 -24.42 -6.16
C THR A 100 -14.99 -24.61 -7.39
N ALA A 101 -15.00 -23.66 -8.31
CA ALA A 101 -14.21 -23.75 -9.55
C ALA A 101 -12.71 -23.75 -9.25
N PHE A 102 -12.26 -22.81 -8.43
CA PHE A 102 -10.86 -22.69 -8.01
C PHE A 102 -10.36 -23.95 -7.29
N MET A 103 -11.13 -24.47 -6.30
CA MET A 103 -10.77 -25.68 -5.57
C MET A 103 -10.76 -26.93 -6.45
N THR A 104 -11.68 -27.03 -7.42
CA THR A 104 -11.70 -28.14 -8.37
C THR A 104 -10.43 -28.15 -9.20
N MET A 105 -10.04 -27.00 -9.74
CA MET A 105 -8.84 -26.86 -10.54
C MET A 105 -7.56 -27.09 -9.75
N MET A 106 -7.48 -26.56 -8.53
CA MET A 106 -6.37 -26.86 -7.64
C MET A 106 -6.24 -28.38 -7.37
N ASN A 107 -7.34 -29.08 -7.16
CA ASN A 107 -7.34 -30.53 -6.98
C ASN A 107 -6.89 -31.26 -8.24
N GLU A 108 -7.30 -30.82 -9.43
CA GLU A 108 -6.84 -31.40 -10.70
C GLU A 108 -5.33 -31.26 -10.86
N ILE A 109 -4.78 -30.06 -10.64
CA ILE A 109 -3.35 -29.78 -10.71
C ILE A 109 -2.59 -30.63 -9.69
N LEU A 110 -3.03 -30.67 -8.44
CA LEU A 110 -2.37 -31.42 -7.37
C LEU A 110 -2.49 -32.93 -7.56
N SER A 111 -3.54 -33.42 -8.21
CA SER A 111 -3.68 -34.86 -8.53
C SER A 111 -2.64 -35.36 -9.53
N GLY A 112 -2.09 -34.45 -10.33
CA GLY A 112 -0.97 -34.72 -11.25
C GLY A 112 0.42 -34.58 -10.61
N ALA A 113 0.49 -34.26 -9.32
CA ALA A 113 1.78 -34.06 -8.65
C ALA A 113 2.58 -35.37 -8.53
N GLU A 114 3.84 -35.29 -8.86
CA GLU A 114 4.80 -36.37 -8.65
C GLU A 114 5.41 -36.25 -7.25
N MET A 115 5.36 -37.34 -6.47
CA MET A 115 5.92 -37.37 -5.12
C MET A 115 7.05 -38.38 -5.04
N ALA A 116 8.15 -38.01 -4.38
CA ALA A 116 9.31 -38.88 -4.17
C ALA A 116 10.00 -38.58 -2.82
N GLU A 117 10.77 -39.57 -2.33
CA GLU A 117 11.73 -39.29 -1.26
C GLU A 117 12.97 -38.60 -1.83
N VAL A 118 13.51 -37.64 -1.07
CA VAL A 118 14.74 -36.94 -1.44
C VAL A 118 15.93 -37.86 -1.26
N THR A 119 16.58 -38.18 -2.35
CA THR A 119 17.80 -39.02 -2.38
C THR A 119 19.09 -38.19 -2.35
N GLU A 120 19.04 -36.98 -2.84
CA GLU A 120 20.13 -36.02 -2.87
C GLU A 120 19.63 -34.65 -2.39
N GLN A 121 20.35 -34.05 -1.46
CA GLN A 121 19.95 -32.75 -0.89
C GLN A 121 20.04 -31.64 -1.95
N PRO A 122 19.04 -30.74 -2.03
CA PRO A 122 18.90 -29.77 -3.12
C PRO A 122 19.82 -28.53 -2.99
N GLY A 123 20.99 -28.64 -2.40
CA GLY A 123 21.94 -27.54 -2.22
C GLY A 123 21.86 -26.87 -0.85
N ASP A 124 22.12 -25.55 -0.77
CA ASP A 124 22.23 -24.82 0.48
C ASP A 124 20.85 -24.50 1.08
N CYS A 125 20.23 -25.48 1.73
CA CYS A 125 18.98 -25.31 2.48
C CYS A 125 18.92 -26.32 3.63
N ASP A 126 17.92 -26.17 4.51
CA ASP A 126 17.63 -27.16 5.56
C ASP A 126 17.41 -28.55 4.97
N ALA A 127 17.66 -29.59 5.76
CA ALA A 127 17.56 -30.97 5.29
C ALA A 127 16.14 -31.35 4.83
N ALA A 128 16.01 -31.75 3.58
CA ALA A 128 14.76 -32.20 2.98
C ALA A 128 14.62 -33.72 3.04
N LYS A 129 13.40 -34.23 3.13
CA LYS A 129 13.04 -35.66 3.09
C LYS A 129 12.06 -35.97 1.98
N ASN A 130 11.13 -35.09 1.71
CA ASN A 130 10.07 -35.25 0.73
C ASN A 130 10.23 -34.26 -0.41
N TYR A 131 9.99 -34.75 -1.62
CA TYR A 131 10.01 -33.96 -2.84
C TYR A 131 8.66 -34.07 -3.53
N VAL A 132 8.16 -32.94 -4.02
CA VAL A 132 6.93 -32.87 -4.82
C VAL A 132 7.20 -32.03 -6.04
N LYS A 133 6.83 -32.53 -7.21
CA LYS A 133 6.86 -31.78 -8.47
C LYS A 133 5.46 -31.62 -9.00
N VAL A 134 5.12 -30.42 -9.35
CA VAL A 134 3.84 -30.03 -9.96
C VAL A 134 4.11 -29.38 -11.30
N THR A 135 3.54 -29.94 -12.35
CA THR A 135 3.64 -29.37 -13.70
C THR A 135 2.28 -28.80 -14.08
N VAL A 136 2.24 -27.53 -14.45
CA VAL A 136 1.00 -26.82 -14.78
C VAL A 136 1.10 -26.32 -16.22
N PRO A 137 0.29 -26.87 -17.15
CA PRO A 137 0.23 -26.37 -18.50
C PRO A 137 -0.26 -24.94 -18.59
N PRO A 138 0.17 -24.14 -19.60
CA PRO A 138 -0.21 -22.72 -19.76
C PRO A 138 -1.71 -22.47 -19.70
N GLU A 139 -2.49 -23.31 -20.38
CA GLU A 139 -3.94 -23.22 -20.38
C GLU A 139 -4.57 -23.38 -18.98
N LYS A 140 -3.97 -24.22 -18.12
CA LYS A 140 -4.45 -24.43 -16.74
C LYS A 140 -4.15 -23.25 -15.86
N ILE A 141 -3.09 -22.49 -16.16
CA ILE A 141 -2.77 -21.26 -15.41
C ILE A 141 -3.79 -20.18 -15.74
N ALA A 142 -4.13 -19.99 -17.02
CA ALA A 142 -5.16 -19.05 -17.42
C ALA A 142 -6.50 -19.40 -16.77
N GLU A 143 -6.93 -20.67 -16.85
CA GLU A 143 -8.13 -21.17 -16.19
C GLU A 143 -8.10 -20.93 -14.65
N MET A 144 -6.97 -21.20 -13.99
CA MET A 144 -6.82 -21.00 -12.55
C MET A 144 -6.88 -19.51 -12.17
N THR A 145 -6.22 -18.65 -12.94
CA THR A 145 -6.27 -17.20 -12.75
C THR A 145 -7.70 -16.69 -12.88
N LYS A 146 -8.41 -17.13 -13.91
CA LYS A 146 -9.81 -16.81 -14.12
C LYS A 146 -10.69 -17.28 -12.96
N ALA A 147 -10.55 -18.55 -12.53
CA ALA A 147 -11.30 -19.08 -11.41
C ALA A 147 -11.02 -18.35 -10.08
N LEU A 148 -9.76 -17.91 -9.85
CA LEU A 148 -9.40 -17.10 -8.70
C LEU A 148 -10.05 -15.70 -8.76
N LEU A 149 -10.02 -15.07 -9.92
CA LEU A 149 -10.65 -13.77 -10.12
C LEU A 149 -12.17 -13.85 -9.99
N GLU A 150 -12.80 -14.87 -10.55
CA GLU A 150 -14.25 -15.14 -10.39
C GLU A 150 -14.61 -15.40 -8.92
N MET A 151 -13.77 -16.13 -8.19
CA MET A 151 -13.95 -16.35 -6.75
C MET A 151 -13.91 -15.02 -5.98
N ILE A 152 -12.93 -14.15 -6.26
CA ILE A 152 -12.81 -12.83 -5.63
C ILE A 152 -14.02 -11.95 -6.00
N HIS A 153 -14.41 -11.95 -7.26
CA HIS A 153 -15.57 -11.19 -7.76
C HIS A 153 -16.91 -11.69 -7.19
N SER A 154 -16.98 -12.96 -6.79
CA SER A 154 -18.18 -13.53 -6.15
C SER A 154 -18.43 -13.00 -4.73
N VAL A 155 -17.44 -12.33 -4.10
CA VAL A 155 -17.61 -11.63 -2.82
C VAL A 155 -18.42 -10.35 -3.06
N PRO A 156 -19.63 -10.20 -2.46
CA PRO A 156 -20.60 -9.17 -2.88
C PRO A 156 -20.04 -7.74 -2.88
N SER A 157 -19.37 -7.34 -1.81
CA SER A 157 -18.82 -5.97 -1.69
C SER A 157 -17.63 -5.74 -2.63
N ILE A 158 -16.78 -6.75 -2.79
CA ILE A 158 -15.60 -6.68 -3.67
C ILE A 158 -16.05 -6.69 -5.14
N GLY A 159 -16.97 -7.59 -5.51
CA GLY A 159 -17.53 -7.67 -6.86
C GLY A 159 -18.20 -6.36 -7.27
N ALA A 160 -19.05 -5.79 -6.42
CA ALA A 160 -19.68 -4.50 -6.66
C ALA A 160 -18.66 -3.37 -6.85
N TYR A 161 -17.58 -3.36 -6.07
CA TYR A 161 -16.50 -2.39 -6.24
C TYR A 161 -15.74 -2.59 -7.56
N MET A 162 -15.44 -3.84 -7.92
CA MET A 162 -14.76 -4.15 -9.17
C MET A 162 -15.62 -3.80 -10.39
N ASP A 163 -16.90 -4.13 -10.39
CA ASP A 163 -17.83 -3.76 -11.47
C ASP A 163 -17.91 -2.25 -11.67
N ALA A 164 -18.01 -1.50 -10.57
CA ALA A 164 -18.01 -0.05 -10.61
C ALA A 164 -16.67 0.53 -11.11
N LEU A 165 -15.55 -0.08 -10.73
CA LEU A 165 -14.20 0.33 -11.18
C LEU A 165 -14.03 0.11 -12.69
N PHE A 166 -14.41 -1.06 -13.19
CA PHE A 166 -14.33 -1.36 -14.63
C PHE A 166 -15.27 -0.48 -15.44
N SER A 167 -16.51 -0.27 -14.97
CA SER A 167 -17.45 0.63 -15.61
C SER A 167 -16.90 2.06 -15.70
N ALA A 168 -16.29 2.57 -14.64
CA ALA A 168 -15.66 3.89 -14.62
C ALA A 168 -14.42 3.99 -15.54
N ALA A 169 -13.81 2.85 -15.87
CA ALA A 169 -12.70 2.73 -16.82
C ALA A 169 -13.17 2.47 -18.27
N ASP A 170 -14.47 2.53 -18.54
CA ASP A 170 -15.09 2.27 -19.85
C ASP A 170 -14.82 0.84 -20.38
N THR A 171 -14.74 -0.12 -19.46
CA THR A 171 -14.51 -1.55 -19.71
C THR A 171 -15.46 -2.39 -18.85
N SER A 172 -15.39 -3.71 -18.94
CA SER A 172 -16.20 -4.60 -18.13
C SER A 172 -15.40 -5.75 -17.56
N TRP A 173 -15.96 -6.39 -16.53
CA TRP A 173 -15.42 -7.63 -15.98
C TRP A 173 -15.29 -8.72 -17.05
N ASP A 174 -16.27 -8.85 -17.91
CA ASP A 174 -16.28 -9.83 -19.00
C ASP A 174 -15.17 -9.56 -20.04
N ASP A 175 -14.87 -8.29 -20.32
CA ASP A 175 -13.76 -7.90 -21.20
C ASP A 175 -12.40 -8.32 -20.60
N LEU A 176 -12.19 -8.10 -19.28
CA LEU A 176 -10.99 -8.56 -18.59
C LEU A 176 -10.84 -10.09 -18.69
N LEU A 177 -11.90 -10.85 -18.41
CA LEU A 177 -11.84 -12.31 -18.48
C LEU A 177 -11.57 -12.79 -19.92
N LYS A 178 -12.11 -12.10 -20.93
CA LYS A 178 -11.85 -12.39 -22.33
C LYS A 178 -10.40 -12.09 -22.71
N GLU A 179 -9.83 -10.97 -22.26
CA GLU A 179 -8.43 -10.65 -22.48
C GLU A 179 -7.51 -11.70 -21.87
N LEU A 180 -7.85 -12.24 -20.69
CA LEU A 180 -7.11 -13.33 -20.06
C LEU A 180 -7.19 -14.63 -20.88
N ASP A 181 -8.35 -14.94 -21.48
CA ASP A 181 -8.50 -16.14 -22.32
C ASP A 181 -7.70 -16.01 -23.64
N GLU A 182 -7.52 -14.79 -24.16
CA GLU A 182 -6.78 -14.49 -25.39
C GLU A 182 -5.27 -14.29 -25.14
N ALA A 183 -4.86 -14.11 -23.87
CA ALA A 183 -3.48 -13.84 -23.50
C ALA A 183 -2.61 -15.10 -23.60
N ASP A 184 -1.74 -15.16 -24.60
CA ASP A 184 -0.70 -16.16 -24.74
C ASP A 184 0.56 -15.72 -23.98
N LEU A 185 0.50 -15.77 -22.63
CA LEU A 185 1.58 -15.28 -21.75
C LEU A 185 2.72 -16.28 -21.56
N TYR A 186 2.44 -17.57 -21.68
CA TYR A 186 3.40 -18.61 -21.31
C TYR A 186 3.69 -19.51 -22.50
N ALA A 187 4.97 -19.74 -22.79
CA ALA A 187 5.41 -20.54 -23.93
C ALA A 187 5.48 -22.06 -23.60
N ASP A 188 5.71 -22.40 -22.34
CA ASP A 188 5.90 -23.79 -21.87
C ASP A 188 5.17 -23.99 -20.52
N ASP A 189 5.07 -25.26 -20.11
CA ASP A 189 4.56 -25.64 -18.80
C ASP A 189 5.34 -24.93 -17.68
N ILE A 190 4.62 -24.49 -16.66
CA ILE A 190 5.25 -24.03 -15.41
C ILE A 190 5.52 -25.23 -14.54
N VAL A 191 6.77 -25.39 -14.15
CA VAL A 191 7.20 -26.48 -13.27
C VAL A 191 7.50 -25.91 -11.89
N TYR A 192 6.76 -26.40 -10.90
CA TYR A 192 7.01 -26.14 -9.49
C TYR A 192 7.63 -27.38 -8.84
N GLU A 193 8.69 -27.19 -8.08
CA GLU A 193 9.33 -28.21 -7.31
C GLU A 193 9.43 -27.79 -5.85
N TYR A 194 9.04 -28.68 -4.95
CA TYR A 194 9.00 -28.44 -3.51
C TYR A 194 9.81 -29.48 -2.78
N TRP A 195 10.69 -29.05 -1.90
CA TRP A 195 11.42 -29.89 -0.97
C TRP A 195 10.96 -29.59 0.45
N MET A 196 10.62 -30.61 1.19
CA MET A 196 10.02 -30.49 2.52
C MET A 196 10.74 -31.36 3.53
N THR A 197 10.71 -30.97 4.80
CA THR A 197 11.15 -31.82 5.91
C THR A 197 10.25 -33.06 6.06
N GLU A 198 10.60 -33.97 6.97
CA GLU A 198 9.75 -35.11 7.34
C GLU A 198 8.41 -34.67 7.93
N ALA A 199 8.38 -33.50 8.60
CA ALA A 199 7.17 -32.90 9.16
C ALA A 199 6.30 -32.17 8.10
N GLY A 200 6.73 -32.10 6.83
CA GLY A 200 6.03 -31.41 5.75
C GLY A 200 6.32 -29.91 5.68
N GLU A 201 7.30 -29.40 6.43
CA GLU A 201 7.67 -27.99 6.34
C GLU A 201 8.50 -27.74 5.08
N LEU A 202 8.18 -26.68 4.35
CA LEU A 202 8.90 -26.26 3.14
C LEU A 202 10.33 -25.83 3.50
N VAL A 203 11.32 -26.33 2.77
CA VAL A 203 12.73 -25.94 2.91
C VAL A 203 13.30 -25.37 1.62
N ARG A 204 12.74 -25.78 0.46
CA ARG A 204 13.08 -25.20 -0.84
C ARG A 204 11.89 -25.27 -1.77
N MET A 205 11.76 -24.28 -2.62
CA MET A 205 10.84 -24.26 -3.74
C MET A 205 11.58 -23.71 -4.96
N THR A 206 11.35 -24.30 -6.12
CA THR A 206 11.72 -23.70 -7.40
C THR A 206 10.49 -23.61 -8.28
N ALA A 207 10.46 -22.56 -9.11
CA ALA A 207 9.50 -22.44 -10.19
C ALA A 207 10.26 -22.00 -11.45
N SER A 208 9.92 -22.58 -12.59
CA SER A 208 10.49 -22.19 -13.88
C SER A 208 9.37 -22.00 -14.90
N VAL A 209 9.49 -20.94 -15.69
CA VAL A 209 8.50 -20.53 -16.69
C VAL A 209 9.22 -19.85 -17.85
N LYS A 210 8.65 -19.97 -19.06
CA LYS A 210 9.02 -19.12 -20.19
C LYS A 210 7.88 -18.22 -20.56
N ILE A 211 8.13 -16.91 -20.58
CA ILE A 211 7.15 -15.89 -20.90
C ILE A 211 7.29 -15.49 -22.36
N ASN A 212 6.17 -15.44 -23.08
CA ASN A 212 6.10 -14.94 -24.45
C ASN A 212 6.40 -13.44 -24.47
N ASN A 213 7.31 -13.02 -25.34
CA ASN A 213 7.80 -11.64 -25.45
C ASN A 213 7.45 -11.05 -26.83
N GLY A 214 6.16 -11.01 -27.19
CA GLY A 214 5.67 -10.27 -28.32
C GLY A 214 6.24 -10.63 -29.71
N GLY A 215 6.68 -11.88 -29.90
CA GLY A 215 7.22 -12.39 -31.17
C GLY A 215 8.75 -12.55 -31.18
N GLU A 216 9.42 -12.23 -30.09
CA GLU A 216 10.81 -12.59 -29.82
C GLU A 216 10.92 -13.98 -29.19
N GLU A 217 12.13 -14.47 -28.97
CA GLU A 217 12.37 -15.74 -28.28
C GLU A 217 11.80 -15.64 -26.83
N PRO A 218 11.04 -16.65 -26.36
CA PRO A 218 10.45 -16.62 -25.03
C PRO A 218 11.51 -16.45 -23.94
N LEU A 219 11.22 -15.54 -22.99
CA LEU A 219 12.12 -15.18 -21.90
C LEU A 219 12.01 -16.22 -20.78
N PRO A 220 13.07 -17.00 -20.47
CA PRO A 220 13.05 -17.90 -19.33
C PRO A 220 13.18 -17.12 -18.02
N ILE A 221 12.25 -17.37 -17.11
CA ILE A 221 12.27 -16.85 -15.74
C ILE A 221 12.30 -18.02 -14.78
N SER A 222 13.16 -17.94 -13.78
CA SER A 222 13.20 -18.90 -12.69
C SER A 222 13.12 -18.21 -11.34
N PHE A 223 12.42 -18.87 -10.44
CA PHE A 223 12.25 -18.49 -9.04
C PHE A 223 12.82 -19.59 -8.17
N THR A 224 13.61 -19.25 -7.17
CA THR A 224 14.10 -20.19 -6.17
C THR A 224 13.91 -19.57 -4.80
N MET A 225 13.30 -20.31 -3.89
CA MET A 225 13.17 -19.96 -2.48
C MET A 225 13.82 -21.05 -1.63
N THR A 226 14.69 -20.68 -0.70
CA THR A 226 15.37 -21.62 0.20
C THR A 226 15.25 -21.17 1.64
N ARG A 227 15.11 -22.11 2.57
CA ARG A 227 15.15 -21.89 4.01
C ARG A 227 16.43 -22.45 4.59
N ASN A 228 17.10 -21.65 5.40
CA ASN A 228 18.23 -22.07 6.22
C ASN A 228 17.95 -21.70 7.67
N THR A 229 18.10 -22.64 8.58
CA THR A 229 17.91 -22.42 10.01
C THR A 229 19.26 -22.49 10.73
N ALA A 230 19.64 -21.37 11.34
CA ALA A 230 20.83 -21.26 12.16
C ALA A 230 20.46 -20.68 13.53
N ASP A 231 20.94 -21.32 14.60
CA ASP A 231 20.68 -20.88 15.99
C ASP A 231 19.18 -20.72 16.32
N GLY A 232 18.32 -21.50 15.68
CA GLY A 232 16.86 -21.45 15.85
C GLY A 232 16.16 -20.33 15.08
N VAL A 233 16.86 -19.54 14.29
CA VAL A 233 16.30 -18.51 13.44
C VAL A 233 16.25 -19.00 12.00
N ALA A 234 15.06 -19.04 11.40
CA ALA A 234 14.87 -19.35 10.00
C ALA A 234 15.17 -18.13 9.13
N THR A 235 16.00 -18.32 8.11
CA THR A 235 16.28 -17.34 7.07
C THR A 235 15.79 -17.88 5.74
N TRP A 236 14.97 -17.11 5.05
CA TRP A 236 14.49 -17.39 3.71
C TRP A 236 15.27 -16.54 2.71
N LEU A 237 15.74 -17.18 1.65
CA LEU A 237 16.35 -16.52 0.49
C LEU A 237 15.49 -16.82 -0.73
N VAL A 238 15.02 -15.77 -1.39
CA VAL A 238 14.35 -15.83 -2.69
C VAL A 238 15.27 -15.25 -3.73
N THR A 239 15.44 -15.96 -4.84
CA THR A 239 16.20 -15.51 -6.01
C THR A 239 15.33 -15.61 -7.25
N ILE A 240 15.21 -14.51 -7.99
CA ILE A 240 14.55 -14.44 -9.30
C ILE A 240 15.64 -14.24 -10.34
N LYS A 241 15.64 -15.09 -11.38
CA LYS A 241 16.52 -14.94 -12.52
C LYS A 241 15.71 -14.70 -13.79
N SER A 242 16.26 -13.85 -14.65
CA SER A 242 15.81 -13.66 -16.02
C SER A 242 16.92 -14.18 -16.94
N ALA A 243 16.64 -15.23 -17.68
CA ALA A 243 17.66 -16.06 -18.35
C ALA A 243 18.70 -16.57 -17.34
N GLU A 244 19.97 -16.24 -17.54
CA GLU A 244 21.06 -16.66 -16.63
C GLU A 244 21.36 -15.61 -15.54
N ASP A 245 20.85 -14.40 -15.70
CA ASP A 245 21.17 -13.29 -14.81
C ASP A 245 20.23 -13.22 -13.61
N THR A 246 20.76 -12.89 -12.44
CA THR A 246 19.93 -12.59 -11.26
C THR A 246 19.25 -11.25 -11.45
N ALA A 247 17.91 -11.27 -11.52
CA ALA A 247 17.11 -10.06 -11.63
C ALA A 247 16.76 -9.47 -10.26
N ALA A 248 16.52 -10.33 -9.25
CA ALA A 248 16.27 -9.88 -7.88
C ALA A 248 16.63 -10.96 -6.85
N THR A 249 16.97 -10.50 -5.64
CA THR A 249 17.07 -11.33 -4.45
C THR A 249 16.27 -10.74 -3.31
N LEU A 250 15.59 -11.58 -2.52
CA LEU A 250 14.93 -11.21 -1.28
C LEU A 250 15.41 -12.13 -0.17
N THR A 251 15.96 -11.56 0.88
CA THR A 251 16.28 -12.28 2.11
C THR A 251 15.30 -11.87 3.21
N PHE A 252 14.73 -12.82 3.91
CA PHE A 252 13.87 -12.60 5.05
C PHE A 252 14.36 -13.48 6.21
N ALA A 253 14.52 -12.89 7.40
CA ALA A 253 14.91 -13.61 8.60
C ALA A 253 14.06 -13.16 9.80
N GLY A 254 13.66 -14.10 10.65
CA GLY A 254 12.84 -13.85 11.83
C GLY A 254 11.41 -14.37 11.69
N ASP A 255 10.50 -13.75 12.40
CA ASP A 255 9.06 -14.01 12.42
C ASP A 255 8.27 -12.73 12.06
N LEU A 256 6.93 -12.76 12.16
CA LEU A 256 6.11 -11.60 11.82
C LEU A 256 6.22 -10.45 12.84
N GLU A 257 6.66 -10.75 14.06
CA GLU A 257 6.85 -9.75 15.11
C GLU A 257 8.23 -9.10 15.05
N ASN A 258 9.27 -9.93 14.79
CA ASN A 258 10.66 -9.48 14.77
C ASN A 258 11.36 -10.04 13.54
N PHE A 259 11.61 -9.18 12.56
CA PHE A 259 12.15 -9.60 11.29
C PHE A 259 13.14 -8.61 10.68
N THR A 260 13.93 -9.11 9.76
CA THR A 260 14.67 -8.32 8.78
C THR A 260 14.37 -8.84 7.38
N ALA A 261 14.18 -7.94 6.43
CA ALA A 261 14.04 -8.27 5.02
C ALA A 261 14.95 -7.35 4.19
N ASN A 262 15.61 -7.94 3.21
CA ASN A 262 16.41 -7.20 2.23
C ASN A 262 15.98 -7.65 0.84
N LEU A 263 15.53 -6.72 0.02
CA LEU A 263 15.24 -6.91 -1.40
C LEU A 263 16.30 -6.15 -2.20
N THR A 264 16.99 -6.84 -3.10
CA THR A 264 17.88 -6.22 -4.07
C THR A 264 17.40 -6.56 -5.47
N ALA A 265 17.13 -5.55 -6.28
CA ALA A 265 16.86 -5.67 -7.70
C ALA A 265 18.08 -5.21 -8.51
N TYR A 266 18.35 -5.89 -9.62
CA TYR A 266 19.52 -5.67 -10.46
C TYR A 266 19.11 -5.25 -11.86
N ALA A 267 19.76 -4.22 -12.40
CA ALA A 267 19.62 -3.78 -13.78
C ALA A 267 21.03 -3.53 -14.37
N GLY A 268 21.72 -4.62 -14.75
CA GLY A 268 23.14 -4.58 -15.10
C GLY A 268 24.01 -4.28 -13.89
N GLU A 269 24.75 -3.16 -13.91
CA GLU A 269 25.56 -2.70 -12.77
C GLU A 269 24.76 -1.84 -11.77
N ASP A 270 23.58 -1.38 -12.15
CA ASP A 270 22.71 -0.60 -11.29
C ASP A 270 21.91 -1.50 -10.35
N THR A 271 21.69 -1.02 -9.13
CA THR A 271 20.94 -1.76 -8.11
C THR A 271 19.96 -0.88 -7.36
N VAL A 272 18.82 -1.48 -6.95
CA VAL A 272 17.91 -0.92 -5.97
C VAL A 272 17.84 -1.88 -4.80
N GLU A 273 18.19 -1.41 -3.62
CA GLU A 273 18.09 -2.17 -2.37
C GLU A 273 16.98 -1.59 -1.49
N ILE A 274 16.13 -2.46 -0.96
CA ILE A 274 15.11 -2.12 0.03
C ILE A 274 15.36 -2.96 1.27
N ASN A 275 15.77 -2.30 2.34
CA ASN A 275 15.98 -2.91 3.64
C ASN A 275 14.79 -2.61 4.53
N VAL A 276 14.18 -3.62 5.11
CA VAL A 276 13.07 -3.48 6.06
C VAL A 276 13.42 -4.25 7.33
N SER A 277 13.28 -3.62 8.47
CA SER A 277 13.34 -4.33 9.75
C SER A 277 12.11 -3.99 10.60
N GLY A 278 11.59 -5.00 11.29
CA GLY A 278 10.48 -4.89 12.21
C GLY A 278 10.88 -5.44 13.57
N LYS A 279 10.48 -4.77 14.63
CA LYS A 279 10.65 -5.22 16.01
C LYS A 279 9.39 -4.92 16.80
N GLY A 280 8.83 -5.94 17.45
CA GLY A 280 7.60 -5.83 18.23
C GLY A 280 6.38 -5.51 17.36
N VAL A 281 6.38 -5.87 16.08
CA VAL A 281 5.27 -5.58 15.14
C VAL A 281 4.02 -6.31 15.60
N GLY A 282 2.90 -5.58 15.69
CA GLY A 282 1.65 -6.12 16.21
C GLY A 282 1.52 -6.11 17.74
N THR A 283 2.53 -5.62 18.47
CA THR A 283 2.48 -5.45 19.93
C THR A 283 2.23 -3.99 20.33
N ASP A 284 2.15 -3.74 21.63
CA ASP A 284 1.97 -2.38 22.18
C ASP A 284 3.13 -1.43 21.86
N SER A 285 4.28 -1.95 21.50
CA SER A 285 5.45 -1.14 21.12
C SER A 285 6.14 -1.77 19.92
N SER A 286 6.17 -1.06 18.80
CA SER A 286 6.83 -1.54 17.58
C SER A 286 7.72 -0.48 16.94
N VAL A 287 8.75 -0.96 16.26
CA VAL A 287 9.59 -0.15 15.38
C VAL A 287 9.66 -0.84 14.03
N VAL A 288 9.38 -0.11 12.96
CA VAL A 288 9.60 -0.54 11.59
C VAL A 288 10.55 0.46 10.94
N ASP A 289 11.68 -0.02 10.44
CA ASP A 289 12.68 0.77 9.71
C ASP A 289 12.68 0.31 8.26
N VAL A 290 12.50 1.23 7.32
CA VAL A 290 12.55 1.00 5.88
C VAL A 290 13.64 1.90 5.31
N GLU A 291 14.61 1.32 4.64
CA GLU A 291 15.67 2.03 3.91
C GLU A 291 15.68 1.60 2.46
N ILE A 292 15.65 2.56 1.56
CA ILE A 292 15.78 2.35 0.11
C ILE A 292 17.08 2.98 -0.33
N LYS A 293 17.91 2.20 -1.03
CA LYS A 293 19.15 2.65 -1.65
C LYS A 293 19.11 2.35 -3.13
N GLU A 294 19.52 3.31 -3.92
CA GLU A 294 19.68 3.19 -5.35
C GLU A 294 21.13 3.47 -5.70
N THR A 295 21.73 2.59 -6.48
CA THR A 295 23.07 2.81 -7.04
C THR A 295 22.94 2.86 -8.55
N VAL A 296 23.26 4.02 -9.14
CA VAL A 296 23.24 4.25 -10.59
C VAL A 296 24.59 4.82 -11.01
N ASP A 297 25.25 4.21 -11.99
CA ASP A 297 26.59 4.59 -12.43
C ASP A 297 27.62 4.66 -11.28
N GLY A 298 27.46 3.82 -10.25
CA GLY A 298 28.31 3.81 -9.07
C GLY A 298 28.04 4.92 -8.05
N VAL A 299 26.99 5.71 -8.23
CA VAL A 299 26.55 6.74 -7.28
C VAL A 299 25.40 6.21 -6.44
N GLU A 300 25.61 6.13 -5.12
CA GLU A 300 24.59 5.70 -4.15
C GLU A 300 23.74 6.89 -3.69
N GLN A 301 22.42 6.72 -3.73
CA GLN A 301 21.42 7.60 -3.13
C GLN A 301 20.56 6.79 -2.16
N GLY A 302 20.15 7.39 -1.04
CA GLY A 302 19.38 6.67 -0.02
C GLY A 302 18.26 7.50 0.57
N PHE A 303 17.14 6.83 0.83
CA PHE A 303 15.97 7.36 1.53
C PHE A 303 15.55 6.35 2.59
N GLY A 304 15.19 6.82 3.78
CA GLY A 304 14.73 5.94 4.86
C GLY A 304 13.57 6.52 5.64
N VAL A 305 12.75 5.62 6.17
CA VAL A 305 11.63 5.96 7.06
C VAL A 305 11.64 5.01 8.25
N VAL A 306 11.68 5.57 9.46
CA VAL A 306 11.50 4.80 10.69
C VAL A 306 10.15 5.16 11.30
N VAL A 307 9.31 4.16 11.49
CA VAL A 307 8.02 4.28 12.17
C VAL A 307 8.12 3.61 13.53
N THR A 308 7.97 4.39 14.58
CA THR A 308 7.90 3.87 15.96
C THR A 308 6.46 4.04 16.45
N THR A 309 5.87 2.96 16.95
CA THR A 309 4.56 3.02 17.60
C THR A 309 4.68 2.61 19.06
N ALA A 310 3.94 3.27 19.93
CA ALA A 310 3.81 2.88 21.32
C ALA A 310 2.36 3.08 21.77
N THR A 311 1.78 2.04 22.35
CA THR A 311 0.46 2.09 22.98
C THR A 311 0.65 2.06 24.50
N THR A 312 0.05 3.00 25.16
CA THR A 312 0.08 3.10 26.64
C THR A 312 -1.33 3.31 27.15
N MET A 313 -1.56 3.00 28.42
CA MET A 313 -2.83 3.29 29.10
C MET A 313 -2.68 4.55 29.93
N ASP A 314 -3.58 5.52 29.73
CA ASP A 314 -3.71 6.71 30.56
C ASP A 314 -5.08 6.63 31.29
N GLY A 315 -5.07 6.06 32.50
CA GLY A 315 -6.28 5.65 33.18
C GLY A 315 -7.00 4.50 32.47
N GLU A 316 -8.24 4.72 32.04
CA GLU A 316 -9.02 3.76 31.25
C GLU A 316 -8.89 3.96 29.73
N GLN A 317 -8.14 4.98 29.30
CA GLN A 317 -8.00 5.36 27.90
C GLN A 317 -6.72 4.78 27.30
N GLY A 318 -6.84 4.17 26.11
CA GLY A 318 -5.69 3.81 25.29
C GLY A 318 -5.10 5.04 24.59
N VAL A 319 -3.80 5.23 24.72
CA VAL A 319 -3.05 6.27 24.00
C VAL A 319 -2.06 5.60 23.08
N ARG A 320 -2.22 5.81 21.77
CA ARG A 320 -1.29 5.33 20.75
C ARG A 320 -0.48 6.50 20.21
N LYS A 321 0.83 6.43 20.39
CA LYS A 321 1.78 7.37 19.82
C LYS A 321 2.46 6.73 18.60
N VAL A 322 2.59 7.52 17.53
CA VAL A 322 3.30 7.14 16.30
C VAL A 322 4.31 8.23 16.01
N ASP A 323 5.59 7.88 15.98
CA ASP A 323 6.67 8.75 15.53
C ASP A 323 7.17 8.25 14.17
N VAL A 324 7.17 9.10 13.15
CA VAL A 324 7.70 8.84 11.82
C VAL A 324 8.93 9.72 11.61
N LEU A 325 10.08 9.08 11.46
CA LEU A 325 11.35 9.74 11.16
C LEU A 325 11.70 9.48 9.69
N VAL A 326 11.89 10.55 8.93
CA VAL A 326 12.33 10.50 7.54
C VAL A 326 13.82 10.80 7.48
N ARG A 327 14.56 9.95 6.77
CA ARG A 327 16.00 10.07 6.52
C ARG A 327 16.26 10.28 5.02
N PHE A 328 17.27 11.08 4.73
CA PHE A 328 17.78 11.24 3.37
C PHE A 328 19.31 11.15 3.42
N MET A 329 19.91 10.26 2.62
CA MET A 329 21.35 9.98 2.63
C MET A 329 21.91 9.74 4.05
N GLY A 330 21.16 9.00 4.87
CA GLY A 330 21.51 8.68 6.26
C GLY A 330 21.35 9.82 7.29
N LEU A 331 20.86 11.00 6.86
CA LEU A 331 20.61 12.15 7.72
C LEU A 331 19.12 12.25 8.11
N ASP A 332 18.84 12.47 9.39
CA ASP A 332 17.48 12.72 9.87
C ASP A 332 16.98 14.08 9.39
N VAL A 333 15.95 14.07 8.53
CA VAL A 333 15.44 15.29 7.87
C VAL A 333 14.17 15.79 8.54
N VAL A 334 13.20 14.90 8.79
CA VAL A 334 11.89 15.26 9.34
C VAL A 334 11.47 14.22 10.36
N THR A 335 10.90 14.69 11.49
CA THR A 335 10.19 13.84 12.44
C THR A 335 8.75 14.31 12.53
N ILE A 336 7.81 13.38 12.31
CA ILE A 336 6.37 13.61 12.47
C ILE A 336 5.92 12.76 13.66
N THR A 337 5.29 13.41 14.64
CA THR A 337 4.69 12.71 15.79
C THR A 337 3.17 12.82 15.69
N ALA A 338 2.49 11.69 15.77
CA ALA A 338 1.03 11.63 15.91
C ALA A 338 0.68 10.92 17.23
N GLU A 339 -0.33 11.41 17.91
CA GLU A 339 -0.88 10.80 19.11
C GLU A 339 -2.38 10.62 18.94
N THR A 340 -2.87 9.40 19.15
CA THR A 340 -4.28 9.06 19.08
C THR A 340 -4.75 8.60 20.45
N ARG A 341 -5.84 9.17 20.94
CA ARG A 341 -6.48 8.82 22.21
C ARG A 341 -7.94 8.45 21.97
N THR A 342 -8.40 7.43 22.66
CA THR A 342 -9.82 7.12 22.76
C THR A 342 -10.42 7.92 23.93
N CYS A 343 -11.06 9.03 23.65
CA CYS A 343 -11.70 9.91 24.65
C CYS A 343 -12.87 10.66 23.99
N ASP A 344 -13.68 11.33 24.80
CA ASP A 344 -14.66 12.27 24.26
C ASP A 344 -13.94 13.39 23.49
N ALA A 345 -14.52 13.82 22.36
CA ALA A 345 -13.91 14.85 21.50
C ALA A 345 -13.60 16.15 22.26
N LYS A 346 -14.44 16.53 23.21
CA LYS A 346 -14.25 17.70 24.10
C LYS A 346 -13.03 17.60 25.02
N ASP A 347 -12.58 16.36 25.34
CA ASP A 347 -11.43 16.11 26.20
C ASP A 347 -10.12 16.06 25.39
N ALA A 348 -10.21 15.72 24.10
CA ALA A 348 -9.08 15.70 23.17
C ALA A 348 -8.74 17.10 22.62
N LEU A 349 -9.76 17.87 22.32
CA LEU A 349 -9.65 19.20 21.70
C LEU A 349 -10.63 20.18 22.38
N ASP A 350 -10.27 21.47 22.45
CA ASP A 350 -11.23 22.51 22.83
C ASP A 350 -12.22 22.73 21.67
N VAL A 351 -13.17 21.79 21.54
CA VAL A 351 -14.18 21.79 20.48
C VAL A 351 -15.14 22.99 20.57
N SER A 352 -15.18 23.67 21.73
CA SER A 352 -16.01 24.89 21.89
C SER A 352 -15.58 26.03 20.95
N LYS A 353 -14.34 25.97 20.45
CA LYS A 353 -13.77 26.92 19.49
C LYS A 353 -13.66 26.38 18.07
N ALA A 354 -14.19 25.18 17.84
CA ALA A 354 -14.13 24.58 16.51
C ALA A 354 -14.90 25.41 15.48
N GLN A 355 -14.27 25.64 14.35
CA GLN A 355 -14.87 26.28 13.21
C GLN A 355 -15.49 25.20 12.32
N ASP A 356 -16.81 25.20 12.22
CA ASP A 356 -17.54 24.28 11.36
C ASP A 356 -17.43 24.72 9.90
N LEU A 357 -16.66 24.00 9.09
CA LEU A 357 -16.41 24.33 7.68
C LEU A 357 -17.69 24.23 6.84
N GLY A 358 -18.60 23.33 7.18
CA GLY A 358 -19.88 23.18 6.50
C GLY A 358 -20.79 24.42 6.71
N ALA A 359 -20.79 24.93 7.93
CA ALA A 359 -21.62 26.08 8.32
C ALA A 359 -21.05 27.43 7.92
N MET A 360 -19.77 27.56 7.54
CA MET A 360 -19.17 28.80 7.08
C MET A 360 -19.88 29.35 5.85
N THR A 361 -20.04 30.65 5.79
CA THR A 361 -20.37 31.34 4.53
C THR A 361 -19.18 31.26 3.56
N ASP A 362 -19.43 31.49 2.26
CA ASP A 362 -18.34 31.47 1.25
C ASP A 362 -17.23 32.49 1.58
N SER A 363 -17.57 33.65 2.11
CA SER A 363 -16.60 34.69 2.50
C SER A 363 -15.75 34.26 3.70
N GLU A 364 -16.37 33.64 4.71
CA GLU A 364 -15.65 33.10 5.88
C GLU A 364 -14.74 31.96 5.50
N PHE A 365 -15.24 30.99 4.67
CA PHE A 365 -14.47 29.91 4.17
C PHE A 365 -13.27 30.38 3.32
N GLN A 366 -13.49 31.35 2.42
CA GLN A 366 -12.41 31.93 1.62
C GLN A 366 -11.33 32.58 2.51
N THR A 367 -11.75 33.34 3.55
CA THR A 367 -10.81 33.97 4.48
C THR A 367 -9.97 32.90 5.22
N TRP A 368 -10.61 31.85 5.70
CA TRP A 368 -9.96 30.73 6.35
C TRP A 368 -9.03 30.00 5.37
N PHE A 369 -9.49 29.67 4.16
CA PHE A 369 -8.76 28.96 3.14
C PHE A 369 -7.48 29.70 2.71
N VAL A 370 -7.57 31.02 2.48
CA VAL A 370 -6.40 31.84 2.16
C VAL A 370 -5.37 31.83 3.31
N LYS A 371 -5.84 31.86 4.56
CA LYS A 371 -4.95 31.73 5.72
C LYS A 371 -4.23 30.38 5.76
N VAL A 372 -4.95 29.30 5.49
CA VAL A 372 -4.37 27.94 5.42
C VAL A 372 -3.35 27.86 4.29
N MET A 373 -3.69 28.35 3.10
CA MET A 373 -2.77 28.36 1.95
C MET A 373 -1.50 29.18 2.22
N ASN A 374 -1.62 30.33 2.88
CA ASN A 374 -0.46 31.11 3.29
C ASN A 374 0.42 30.37 4.31
N ASN A 375 -0.19 29.66 5.27
CA ASN A 375 0.54 28.84 6.23
C ASN A 375 1.28 27.69 5.52
N LEU A 376 0.63 27.05 4.54
CA LEU A 376 1.23 25.97 3.73
C LEU A 376 2.38 26.49 2.85
N GLN A 377 2.21 27.66 2.22
CA GLN A 377 3.28 28.30 1.41
C GLN A 377 4.50 28.67 2.23
N ASN A 378 4.31 29.03 3.49
CA ASN A 378 5.41 29.36 4.40
C ASN A 378 6.06 28.12 5.03
N LEU A 379 5.43 26.95 4.95
CA LEU A 379 5.94 25.71 5.53
C LEU A 379 7.31 25.29 4.97
N PRO A 380 7.56 25.30 3.64
CA PRO A 380 8.88 24.96 3.09
C PRO A 380 9.98 25.89 3.60
N MET A 381 9.69 27.19 3.70
CA MET A 381 10.65 28.17 4.23
C MET A 381 10.91 27.95 5.73
N THR A 382 9.87 27.63 6.50
CA THR A 382 9.99 27.32 7.93
C THR A 382 10.76 26.01 8.14
N LEU A 383 10.52 24.99 7.30
CA LEU A 383 11.28 23.76 7.30
C LEU A 383 12.74 24.01 6.92
N LEU A 384 12.98 24.77 5.87
CA LEU A 384 14.34 25.12 5.40
C LEU A 384 15.12 25.85 6.49
N MET A 385 14.51 26.84 7.16
CA MET A 385 15.14 27.61 8.24
C MET A 385 15.39 26.80 9.52
N SER A 386 14.76 25.63 9.65
CA SER A 386 14.95 24.73 10.79
C SER A 386 15.98 23.62 10.53
N LEU A 387 16.48 23.51 9.29
CA LEU A 387 17.55 22.56 8.97
C LEU A 387 18.89 22.98 9.58
N PRO A 388 19.73 22.03 10.01
CA PRO A 388 21.11 22.32 10.40
C PRO A 388 21.87 23.06 9.30
N GLU A 389 22.77 23.96 9.69
CA GLU A 389 23.55 24.79 8.77
C GLU A 389 24.32 23.94 7.72
N SER A 390 24.78 22.75 8.11
CA SER A 390 25.43 21.79 7.23
C SER A 390 24.52 21.29 6.11
N MET A 391 23.22 21.09 6.39
CA MET A 391 22.23 20.67 5.37
C MET A 391 21.80 21.83 4.48
N LEU A 392 21.68 23.04 5.03
CA LEU A 392 21.40 24.24 4.24
C LEU A 392 22.51 24.48 3.20
N THR A 393 23.78 24.31 3.61
CA THR A 393 24.94 24.45 2.72
C THR A 393 24.91 23.41 1.59
N LEU A 394 24.49 22.18 1.87
CA LEU A 394 24.40 21.09 0.90
C LEU A 394 23.28 21.31 -0.11
N LEU A 395 22.10 21.75 0.37
CA LEU A 395 20.92 22.04 -0.46
C LEU A 395 21.08 23.31 -1.32
N MET A 396 21.83 24.30 -0.82
CA MET A 396 22.07 25.55 -1.54
C MET A 396 23.25 25.48 -2.50
N GLY A 397 23.80 24.29 -2.73
CA GLY A 397 24.84 24.08 -3.76
C GLY A 397 26.17 24.74 -3.40
N GLY A 398 26.61 24.61 -2.16
CA GLY A 398 27.94 25.04 -1.74
C GLY A 398 29.02 24.21 -2.41
N SER A 399 29.36 24.59 -3.66
CA SER A 399 30.61 24.22 -4.27
C SER A 399 31.73 25.00 -3.58
N ASN A 400 32.55 24.31 -2.83
CA ASN A 400 33.94 24.73 -2.60
C ASN A 400 34.85 23.72 -3.25
#